data_a86cd42e8d28f33a6109549020842714
#
_entry.id   a86cd42e8d28f33a6109549020842714
#
_cell.length_a   1.000
_cell.length_b   1.000
_cell.length_c   1.000
_cell.angle_alpha   90.00
_cell.angle_beta   90.00
_cell.angle_gamma   90.00
#
_symmetry.space_group_name_H-M   'P 1'
#
loop_
_entity.id
_entity.type
_entity.pdbx_description
1 polymer ?
#
loop_
_entity_poly.entity_id
_entity_poly.type
_entity_poly.pdbx_seq_one_letter_code
_entity_poly.pdbx_strand_id
1 'polypeptide(L)'
;MYKSDNLKQTDNETFTYIIDKHKDFKILQLTDLHLGFGFISRKKDKLALNAVTKIIHKAKPDMIVLTGDSIFPFLPKAGTLNNRKQAYKLMKFMDSFAIPYTLVFGNHDCEMGSTCNKEELAQIYKKGKYCICLLYTSPSPR
;
A
#
# COMPACT_ATOMS: atom_id res chain seq x y z
N MET A 1 2.02 10.04 -9.59
CA MET A 1 0.59 9.87 -9.30
C MET A 1 -0.10 9.34 -10.54
N TYR A 2 -0.89 8.29 -10.41
CA TYR A 2 -1.59 7.61 -11.50
C TYR A 2 -2.57 8.60 -12.18
N LYS A 3 -2.49 8.67 -13.49
CA LYS A 3 -3.42 9.44 -14.31
C LYS A 3 -4.17 8.46 -15.20
N SER A 4 -5.49 8.49 -15.14
CA SER A 4 -6.38 7.71 -15.99
C SER A 4 -7.56 8.61 -16.34
N ASP A 5 -8.10 8.43 -17.54
CA ASP A 5 -9.31 9.15 -17.98
C ASP A 5 -10.51 8.86 -17.06
N ASN A 6 -10.47 7.74 -16.36
CA ASN A 6 -11.51 7.32 -15.41
C ASN A 6 -11.31 7.86 -13.99
N LEU A 7 -10.18 8.50 -13.68
CA LEU A 7 -9.90 9.07 -12.37
C LEU A 7 -9.86 10.59 -12.46
N LYS A 8 -10.79 11.25 -11.80
CA LYS A 8 -10.86 12.71 -11.70
C LYS A 8 -10.61 13.14 -10.28
N GLN A 9 -9.74 14.12 -10.09
CA GLN A 9 -9.63 14.83 -8.83
C GLN A 9 -10.68 15.93 -8.81
N THR A 10 -11.60 15.87 -7.87
CA THR A 10 -12.73 16.81 -7.74
C THR A 10 -12.32 18.02 -6.89
N ASP A 11 -11.50 17.76 -5.86
CA ASP A 11 -10.92 18.80 -5.00
C ASP A 11 -9.58 18.28 -4.42
N ASN A 12 -8.99 19.01 -3.47
CA ASN A 12 -7.68 18.66 -2.91
C ASN A 12 -7.66 17.30 -2.17
N GLU A 13 -8.81 16.77 -1.77
CA GLU A 13 -8.92 15.56 -0.94
C GLU A 13 -9.79 14.48 -1.59
N THR A 14 -10.61 14.84 -2.60
CA THR A 14 -11.59 13.93 -3.21
C THR A 14 -11.17 13.48 -4.59
N PHE A 15 -11.13 12.17 -4.77
CA PHE A 15 -10.92 11.52 -6.06
C PHE A 15 -12.17 10.74 -6.45
N THR A 16 -12.67 10.99 -7.64
CA THR A 16 -13.81 10.28 -8.21
C THR A 16 -13.33 9.32 -9.29
N TYR A 17 -13.61 8.04 -9.10
CA TYR A 17 -13.36 7.01 -10.10
C TYR A 17 -14.64 6.76 -10.90
N ILE A 18 -14.58 6.99 -12.21
CA ILE A 18 -15.72 6.79 -13.11
C ILE A 18 -15.73 5.33 -13.54
N ILE A 19 -16.78 4.60 -13.17
CA ILE A 19 -16.96 3.20 -13.52
C ILE A 19 -18.06 3.05 -14.58
N ASP A 20 -17.92 2.04 -15.44
CA ASP A 20 -18.98 1.64 -16.36
C ASP A 20 -20.08 0.91 -15.58
N LYS A 21 -21.28 1.47 -15.50
CA LYS A 21 -22.41 0.90 -14.77
C LYS A 21 -22.88 -0.48 -15.30
N HIS A 22 -22.42 -0.87 -16.47
CA HIS A 22 -22.73 -2.16 -17.09
C HIS A 22 -21.69 -3.25 -16.83
N LYS A 23 -20.63 -2.93 -16.06
CA LYS A 23 -19.55 -3.84 -15.70
C LYS A 23 -19.33 -3.87 -14.20
N ASP A 24 -19.02 -5.04 -13.67
CA ASP A 24 -18.60 -5.18 -12.29
C ASP A 24 -17.26 -4.45 -12.08
N PHE A 25 -17.18 -3.64 -11.04
CA PHE A 25 -15.94 -3.01 -10.59
C PHE A 25 -15.42 -3.74 -9.35
N LYS A 26 -14.29 -4.42 -9.50
CA LYS A 26 -13.72 -5.28 -8.46
C LYS A 26 -12.67 -4.56 -7.65
N ILE A 27 -12.88 -4.43 -6.35
CA ILE A 27 -11.91 -3.89 -5.41
C ILE A 27 -11.30 -5.06 -4.62
N LEU A 28 -9.98 -5.17 -4.63
CA LEU A 28 -9.25 -6.09 -3.76
C LEU A 28 -8.74 -5.33 -2.54
N GLN A 29 -9.27 -5.66 -1.38
CA GLN A 29 -8.76 -5.15 -0.11
C GLN A 29 -7.67 -6.09 0.42
N LEU A 30 -6.54 -5.51 0.82
CA LEU A 30 -5.43 -6.20 1.49
C LEU A 30 -5.12 -5.45 2.79
N THR A 31 -4.96 -6.19 3.87
CA THR A 31 -4.64 -5.65 5.20
C THR A 31 -3.58 -6.51 5.87
N ASP A 32 -2.87 -5.95 6.85
CA ASP A 32 -1.98 -6.68 7.75
C ASP A 32 -0.93 -7.56 7.05
N LEU A 33 -0.33 -7.04 5.99
CA LEU A 33 0.72 -7.77 5.26
C LEU A 33 1.99 -7.93 6.08
N HIS A 34 2.26 -6.99 6.98
CA HIS A 34 3.38 -6.99 7.93
C HIS A 34 4.74 -7.32 7.27
N LEU A 35 4.98 -6.75 6.09
CA LEU A 35 6.20 -6.99 5.31
C LEU A 35 7.40 -6.32 5.97
N GLY A 36 8.35 -7.11 6.40
CA GLY A 36 9.55 -6.62 7.07
C GLY A 36 10.64 -6.16 6.12
N PHE A 37 10.75 -6.79 4.94
CA PHE A 37 11.78 -6.56 3.93
C PHE A 37 13.24 -6.55 4.44
N GLY A 38 13.43 -7.08 5.64
CA GLY A 38 14.73 -7.28 6.26
C GLY A 38 15.26 -8.70 6.10
N PHE A 39 16.41 -8.98 6.71
CA PHE A 39 17.04 -10.29 6.57
C PHE A 39 16.32 -11.38 7.38
N ILE A 40 15.72 -11.04 8.53
CA ILE A 40 14.98 -11.99 9.38
C ILE A 40 13.65 -12.38 8.73
N SER A 41 12.92 -11.41 8.19
CA SER A 41 11.60 -11.63 7.60
C SER A 41 11.62 -12.22 6.20
N ARG A 42 12.78 -12.32 5.54
CA ARG A 42 12.93 -12.66 4.12
C ARG A 42 12.08 -13.83 3.64
N LYS A 43 12.05 -14.93 4.39
CA LYS A 43 11.25 -16.12 4.02
C LYS A 43 9.76 -15.85 4.10
N LYS A 44 9.31 -15.18 5.18
CA LYS A 44 7.90 -14.82 5.39
C LYS A 44 7.44 -13.80 4.35
N ASP A 45 8.24 -12.78 4.08
CA ASP A 45 7.95 -11.77 3.06
C ASP A 45 7.76 -12.41 1.68
N LYS A 46 8.64 -13.34 1.30
CA LYS A 46 8.53 -14.07 0.03
C LYS A 46 7.22 -14.85 -0.06
N LEU A 47 6.80 -15.51 1.01
CA LEU A 47 5.53 -16.25 1.04
C LEU A 47 4.34 -15.29 0.94
N ALA A 48 4.34 -14.20 1.71
CA ALA A 48 3.29 -13.18 1.68
C ALA A 48 3.17 -12.54 0.29
N LEU A 49 4.27 -12.09 -0.30
CA LEU A 49 4.29 -11.49 -1.63
C LEU A 49 3.81 -12.47 -2.71
N ASN A 50 4.19 -13.75 -2.63
CA ASN A 50 3.70 -14.77 -3.54
C ASN A 50 2.18 -15.01 -3.37
N ALA A 51 1.68 -15.01 -2.14
CA ALA A 51 0.25 -15.13 -1.89
C ALA A 51 -0.53 -13.94 -2.46
N VAL A 52 -0.06 -12.73 -2.20
CA VAL A 52 -0.64 -11.49 -2.76
C VAL A 52 -0.65 -11.55 -4.30
N THR A 53 0.46 -11.96 -4.92
CA THR A 53 0.55 -12.11 -6.37
C THR A 53 -0.50 -13.07 -6.91
N LYS A 54 -0.65 -14.24 -6.28
CA LYS A 54 -1.66 -15.23 -6.68
C LYS A 54 -3.08 -14.71 -6.55
N ILE A 55 -3.37 -14.00 -5.45
CA ILE A 55 -4.69 -13.42 -5.21
C ILE A 55 -5.00 -12.37 -6.28
N ILE A 56 -4.07 -11.45 -6.57
CA ILE A 56 -4.25 -10.42 -7.59
C ILE A 56 -4.50 -11.05 -8.97
N HIS A 57 -3.70 -12.04 -9.36
CA HIS A 57 -3.89 -12.71 -10.66
C HIS A 57 -5.21 -13.48 -10.74
N LYS A 58 -5.66 -14.07 -9.64
CA LYS A 58 -6.95 -14.82 -9.60
C LYS A 58 -8.14 -13.86 -9.59
N ALA A 59 -8.10 -12.81 -8.76
CA ALA A 59 -9.20 -11.86 -8.60
C ALA A 59 -9.34 -10.92 -9.79
N LYS A 60 -8.23 -10.58 -10.45
CA LYS A 60 -8.15 -9.57 -11.53
C LYS A 60 -8.90 -8.30 -11.13
N PRO A 61 -8.48 -7.61 -10.05
CA PRO A 61 -9.18 -6.46 -9.55
C PRO A 61 -8.94 -5.24 -10.46
N ASP A 62 -9.90 -4.33 -10.47
CA ASP A 62 -9.79 -3.03 -11.12
C ASP A 62 -9.07 -2.01 -10.23
N MET A 63 -9.07 -2.24 -8.90
CA MET A 63 -8.42 -1.40 -7.91
C MET A 63 -7.97 -2.22 -6.71
N ILE A 64 -6.87 -1.82 -6.07
CA ILE A 64 -6.38 -2.41 -4.83
C ILE A 64 -6.40 -1.37 -3.71
N VAL A 65 -6.87 -1.77 -2.52
CA VAL A 65 -6.89 -0.93 -1.32
C VAL A 65 -6.08 -1.61 -0.22
N LEU A 66 -5.02 -0.95 0.24
CA LEU A 66 -4.22 -1.38 1.39
C LEU A 66 -4.75 -0.66 2.64
N THR A 67 -5.29 -1.41 3.60
CA THR A 67 -6.01 -0.85 4.76
C THR A 67 -5.21 -0.85 6.05
N GLY A 68 -3.90 -0.69 5.95
CA GLY A 68 -2.99 -0.51 7.07
C GLY A 68 -2.13 -1.73 7.36
N ASP A 69 -1.14 -1.52 8.20
CA ASP A 69 -0.15 -2.50 8.67
C ASP A 69 0.50 -3.30 7.53
N SER A 70 0.78 -2.58 6.44
CA SER A 70 1.35 -3.16 5.23
C SER A 70 2.83 -3.47 5.37
N ILE A 71 3.55 -2.66 6.16
CA ILE A 71 4.95 -2.85 6.51
C ILE A 71 5.11 -2.94 8.03
N PHE A 72 6.20 -3.58 8.47
CA PHE A 72 6.47 -3.78 9.90
C PHE A 72 7.96 -3.58 10.21
N PRO A 73 8.39 -2.33 10.50
CA PRO A 73 9.78 -2.00 10.84
C PRO A 73 10.10 -2.36 12.29
N PHE A 74 10.19 -3.64 12.61
CA PHE A 74 10.46 -4.12 13.96
C PHE A 74 11.69 -5.01 13.97
N LEU A 75 12.76 -4.57 14.63
CA LEU A 75 14.06 -5.21 14.58
C LEU A 75 14.04 -6.72 14.88
N PRO A 76 13.40 -7.20 15.95
CA PRO A 76 13.37 -8.63 16.28
C PRO A 76 12.66 -9.52 15.25
N LYS A 77 11.71 -8.97 14.47
CA LYS A 77 10.92 -9.74 13.48
C LYS A 77 11.32 -9.46 12.03
N ALA A 78 11.63 -8.21 11.73
CA ALA A 78 12.02 -7.80 10.38
C ALA A 78 13.54 -7.86 10.16
N GLY A 79 14.33 -7.61 11.20
CA GLY A 79 15.77 -7.40 11.09
C GLY A 79 16.14 -6.00 10.63
N THR A 80 15.19 -5.05 10.70
CA THR A 80 15.40 -3.64 10.31
C THR A 80 14.34 -2.74 10.92
N LEU A 81 14.71 -1.50 11.19
CA LEU A 81 13.80 -0.40 11.54
C LEU A 81 13.58 0.56 10.34
N ASN A 82 14.14 0.22 9.17
CA ASN A 82 14.13 1.09 7.99
C ASN A 82 12.80 0.97 7.22
N ASN A 83 11.75 1.62 7.73
CA ASN A 83 10.46 1.66 7.05
C ASN A 83 10.47 2.46 5.73
N ARG A 84 11.40 3.39 5.54
CA ARG A 84 11.63 4.06 4.25
C ARG A 84 11.92 3.04 3.15
N LYS A 85 12.85 2.13 3.40
CA LYS A 85 13.21 1.06 2.46
C LYS A 85 12.06 0.07 2.25
N GLN A 86 11.34 -0.25 3.32
CA GLN A 86 10.17 -1.14 3.28
C GLN A 86 9.07 -0.55 2.40
N ALA A 87 8.68 0.71 2.63
CA ALA A 87 7.68 1.42 1.84
C ALA A 87 8.06 1.50 0.35
N TYR A 88 9.33 1.83 0.06
CA TYR A 88 9.81 1.86 -1.32
C TYR A 88 9.68 0.51 -2.02
N LYS A 89 10.03 -0.58 -1.34
CA LYS A 89 9.90 -1.94 -1.89
C LYS A 89 8.44 -2.33 -2.11
N LEU A 90 7.56 -2.02 -1.16
CA LEU A 90 6.13 -2.28 -1.31
C LEU A 90 5.54 -1.46 -2.47
N MET A 91 5.85 -0.17 -2.55
CA MET A 91 5.43 0.68 -3.67
C MET A 91 5.84 0.07 -5.02
N LYS A 92 7.10 -0.35 -5.17
CA LYS A 92 7.59 -0.99 -6.40
C LYS A 92 6.88 -2.31 -6.70
N PHE A 93 6.60 -3.10 -5.67
CA PHE A 93 5.85 -4.34 -5.81
C PHE A 93 4.42 -4.08 -6.29
N MET A 94 3.73 -3.11 -5.70
CA MET A 94 2.37 -2.74 -6.14
C MET A 94 2.36 -2.17 -7.55
N ASP A 95 3.31 -1.31 -7.90
CA ASP A 95 3.45 -0.76 -9.25
C ASP A 95 3.67 -1.83 -10.33
N SER A 96 4.26 -2.98 -9.97
CA SER A 96 4.53 -4.06 -10.92
C SER A 96 3.28 -4.71 -11.51
N PHE A 97 2.14 -4.57 -10.84
CA PHE A 97 0.86 -5.12 -11.32
C PHE A 97 0.15 -4.19 -12.30
N ALA A 98 0.56 -2.95 -12.44
CA ALA A 98 -0.08 -1.93 -13.28
C ALA A 98 -1.57 -1.71 -12.97
N ILE A 99 -1.97 -1.94 -11.72
CA ILE A 99 -3.34 -1.76 -11.21
C ILE A 99 -3.35 -0.54 -10.29
N PRO A 100 -4.33 0.37 -10.41
CA PRO A 100 -4.46 1.50 -9.49
C PRO A 100 -4.60 1.02 -8.05
N TYR A 101 -3.87 1.66 -7.13
CA TYR A 101 -4.00 1.33 -5.72
C TYR A 101 -4.00 2.58 -4.84
N THR A 102 -4.65 2.45 -3.70
CA THR A 102 -4.62 3.42 -2.60
C THR A 102 -4.24 2.74 -1.31
N LEU A 103 -3.80 3.51 -0.32
CA LEU A 103 -3.47 2.96 0.98
C LEU A 103 -3.78 3.93 2.12
N VAL A 104 -3.99 3.35 3.29
CA VAL A 104 -3.98 4.03 4.58
C VAL A 104 -2.90 3.41 5.45
N PHE A 105 -2.41 4.17 6.44
CA PHE A 105 -1.43 3.68 7.39
C PHE A 105 -2.09 3.09 8.62
N GLY A 106 -1.65 1.93 9.03
CA GLY A 106 -1.94 1.34 10.33
C GLY A 106 -1.00 1.86 11.43
N ASN A 107 -1.04 1.20 12.57
CA ASN A 107 -0.17 1.55 13.69
C ASN A 107 1.26 0.99 13.50
N HIS A 108 1.41 -0.15 12.84
CA HIS A 108 2.71 -0.78 12.64
C HIS A 108 3.54 -0.20 11.51
N ASP A 109 2.95 0.52 10.57
CA ASP A 109 3.71 1.12 9.46
C ASP A 109 4.79 2.13 9.93
N CYS A 110 4.57 2.73 11.11
CA CYS A 110 5.50 3.66 11.78
C CYS A 110 5.77 3.23 13.23
N GLU A 111 6.32 2.03 13.40
CA GLU A 111 6.70 1.54 14.72
C GLU A 111 7.76 2.43 15.39
N MET A 112 7.79 2.42 16.72
CA MET A 112 8.75 3.21 17.50
C MET A 112 10.19 2.90 17.10
N GLY A 113 10.95 3.92 16.81
CA GLY A 113 12.33 3.81 16.33
C GLY A 113 12.46 3.65 14.82
N SER A 114 11.35 3.65 14.06
CA SER A 114 11.40 3.62 12.60
C SER A 114 11.99 4.92 12.01
N THR A 115 12.55 4.82 10.81
CA THR A 115 13.29 5.91 10.17
C THR A 115 12.43 7.02 9.60
N CYS A 116 11.14 6.76 9.36
CA CYS A 116 10.20 7.72 8.77
C CYS A 116 8.89 7.75 9.54
N ASN A 117 8.32 8.95 9.64
CA ASN A 117 6.95 9.15 10.09
C ASN A 117 5.94 8.90 8.93
N LYS A 118 4.64 9.01 9.22
CA LYS A 118 3.57 8.75 8.23
C LYS A 118 3.61 9.72 7.05
N GLU A 119 3.93 10.99 7.31
CA GLU A 119 4.04 12.04 6.30
C GLU A 119 5.16 11.73 5.31
N GLU A 120 6.33 11.32 5.81
CA GLU A 120 7.46 10.94 4.97
C GLU A 120 7.18 9.66 4.17
N LEU A 121 6.50 8.67 4.76
CA LEU A 121 6.06 7.47 4.05
C LEU A 121 5.07 7.83 2.93
N ALA A 122 4.14 8.74 3.20
CA ALA A 122 3.19 9.23 2.21
C ALA A 122 3.91 9.82 0.98
N GLN A 123 4.98 10.59 1.19
CA GLN A 123 5.77 11.13 0.07
C GLN A 123 6.46 10.04 -0.76
N ILE A 124 6.78 8.89 -0.17
CA ILE A 124 7.33 7.76 -0.91
C ILE A 124 6.26 7.14 -1.80
N TYR A 125 5.09 6.82 -1.24
CA TYR A 125 3.99 6.19 -2.00
C TYR A 125 3.44 7.10 -3.10
N LYS A 126 3.41 8.43 -2.89
CA LYS A 126 3.04 9.41 -3.93
C LYS A 126 3.92 9.34 -5.19
N LYS A 127 5.13 8.79 -5.08
CA LYS A 127 6.03 8.56 -6.23
C LYS A 127 5.65 7.30 -7.03
N GLY A 128 4.79 6.45 -6.49
CA GLY A 128 4.29 5.26 -7.16
C GLY A 128 3.53 5.63 -8.44
N LYS A 129 3.81 4.90 -9.50
CA LYS A 129 3.19 5.14 -10.82
C LYS A 129 1.68 4.91 -10.79
N TYR A 130 1.24 3.90 -10.03
CA TYR A 130 -0.15 3.48 -9.94
C TYR A 130 -0.81 3.83 -8.60
N CYS A 131 -0.11 4.54 -7.72
CA CYS A 131 -0.70 5.08 -6.51
C CYS A 131 -1.63 6.26 -6.84
N ILE A 132 -2.94 6.12 -6.57
CA ILE A 132 -3.94 7.12 -6.93
C ILE A 132 -4.19 8.13 -5.81
N CYS A 133 -4.18 7.67 -4.57
CA CYS A 133 -4.44 8.51 -3.40
C CYS A 133 -3.81 7.90 -2.16
N LEU A 134 -3.48 8.75 -1.22
CA LEU A 134 -3.13 8.39 0.14
C LEU A 134 -4.22 8.94 1.04
N LEU A 135 -5.03 8.05 1.58
CA LEU A 135 -6.01 8.44 2.58
C LEU A 135 -5.26 8.67 3.89
N TYR A 136 -5.17 9.92 4.28
CA TYR A 136 -4.77 10.29 5.64
C TYR A 136 -5.88 9.85 6.57
N THR A 137 -5.70 8.75 7.24
CA THR A 137 -6.56 8.49 8.39
C THR A 137 -6.12 9.40 9.52
N SER A 138 -7.04 10.24 9.93
CA SER A 138 -6.98 10.90 11.23
C SER A 138 -6.66 9.85 12.30
N PRO A 139 -5.86 10.17 13.33
CA PRO A 139 -5.62 9.24 14.41
C PRO A 139 -6.96 8.79 14.97
N SER A 140 -7.19 7.48 14.98
CA SER A 140 -8.32 6.92 15.70
C SER A 140 -8.23 7.43 17.15
N PRO A 141 -9.26 8.05 17.69
CA PRO A 141 -9.26 8.37 19.11
C PRO A 141 -9.11 7.07 19.89
N ARG A 142 -8.05 6.99 20.69
CA ARG A 142 -7.86 5.91 21.66
C ARG A 142 -8.68 6.21 22.90
#